data_bf1aa40fe92ee568c41202f15879612d
#
_entry.id   bf1aa40fe92ee568c41202f15879612d
#
_cell.length_a   1.000
_cell.length_b   1.000
_cell.length_c   1.000
_cell.angle_alpha   90.00
_cell.angle_beta   90.00
_cell.angle_gamma   90.00
#
_symmetry.space_group_name_H-M   'P 1'
#
loop_
_entity.id
_entity.type
_entity.pdbx_description
1 polymer ?
#
loop_
_entity_poly.entity_id
_entity_poly.type
_entity_poly.pdbx_seq_one_letter_code
_entity_poly.pdbx_strand_id
1 'polypeptide(L)'
;SKLFVTILEMNEVISTESYYRYFHEASLTEKEKAILSKIIEDELEHEKIFSRQKDKFSIENIRDFILGMNDGLVEILGTVTGLSAVYPKSPITVGTAGLVVGVAGALSMAIGAYTSVRSQRQVNEGIKSKMELLFKVSKDRAKEEFVSKLLQSGIPEDVGTEILGKLSDNEDAMINLLTEEISENEIKSALYTGIAYLVGLLFPVLPYFIITSSSLVALLFSVIFAAIALSIVGIVVSVASESLSVKGKVLEMVTTGLGAAALSYLFGTLVQYVFGIQA
;
A
#
# COMPACT_ATOMS: atom_id res chain seq x y z
N SER A 1 -10.70 16.70 -16.36
CA SER A 1 -9.37 16.67 -15.77
C SER A 1 -9.31 15.52 -14.76
N LYS A 2 -8.18 14.79 -14.66
CA LYS A 2 -8.03 13.60 -13.79
C LYS A 2 -8.30 13.92 -12.31
N LEU A 3 -7.87 15.09 -11.84
CA LEU A 3 -8.14 15.59 -10.49
C LEU A 3 -9.64 15.69 -10.20
N PHE A 4 -10.44 16.07 -11.18
CA PHE A 4 -11.89 16.20 -11.04
C PHE A 4 -12.56 14.83 -10.89
N VAL A 5 -12.10 13.80 -11.62
CA VAL A 5 -12.58 12.42 -11.48
C VAL A 5 -12.25 11.88 -10.10
N THR A 6 -11.01 12.09 -9.61
CA THR A 6 -10.61 11.67 -8.26
C THR A 6 -11.43 12.36 -7.16
N ILE A 7 -11.77 13.64 -7.32
CA ILE A 7 -12.62 14.36 -6.36
C ILE A 7 -14.07 13.84 -6.39
N LEU A 8 -14.60 13.49 -7.56
CA LEU A 8 -15.92 12.88 -7.67
C LEU A 8 -15.94 11.49 -7.01
N GLU A 9 -14.93 10.65 -7.26
CA GLU A 9 -14.79 9.36 -6.60
C GLU A 9 -14.70 9.49 -5.07
N MET A 10 -13.96 10.47 -4.55
CA MET A 10 -13.93 10.74 -3.10
C MET A 10 -15.33 11.02 -2.53
N ASN A 11 -16.15 11.77 -3.26
CA ASN A 11 -17.52 12.05 -2.83
C ASN A 11 -18.40 10.80 -2.88
N GLU A 12 -18.25 9.95 -3.89
CA GLU A 12 -19.01 8.71 -4.05
C GLU A 12 -18.65 7.69 -2.95
N VAL A 13 -17.36 7.49 -2.67
CA VAL A 13 -16.90 6.61 -1.56
C VAL A 13 -17.45 7.08 -0.21
N ILE A 14 -17.41 8.39 0.08
CA ILE A 14 -17.95 8.96 1.32
C ILE A 14 -19.47 8.78 1.40
N SER A 15 -20.17 8.93 0.27
CA SER A 15 -21.61 8.73 0.19
C SER A 15 -22.00 7.27 0.40
N THR A 16 -21.30 6.33 -0.24
CA THR A 16 -21.53 4.90 -0.12
C THR A 16 -21.29 4.41 1.32
N GLU A 17 -20.23 4.89 2.01
CA GLU A 17 -20.00 4.61 3.44
C GLU A 17 -21.18 5.08 4.29
N SER A 18 -21.70 6.27 4.01
CA SER A 18 -22.82 6.83 4.75
C SER A 18 -24.10 6.02 4.54
N TYR A 19 -24.37 5.60 3.31
CA TYR A 19 -25.51 4.75 2.97
C TYR A 19 -25.40 3.35 3.58
N TYR A 20 -24.21 2.73 3.54
CA TYR A 20 -23.96 1.42 4.14
C TYR A 20 -24.18 1.43 5.66
N ARG A 21 -23.64 2.45 6.34
CA ARG A 21 -23.82 2.63 7.78
C ARG A 21 -25.30 2.85 8.13
N TYR A 22 -26.00 3.71 7.38
CA TYR A 22 -27.41 3.98 7.58
C TYR A 22 -28.27 2.73 7.37
N PHE A 23 -27.90 1.89 6.38
CA PHE A 23 -28.58 0.62 6.12
C PHE A 23 -28.50 -0.38 7.29
N HIS A 24 -27.38 -0.38 8.03
CA HIS A 24 -27.14 -1.32 9.12
C HIS A 24 -27.51 -0.80 10.51
N GLU A 25 -27.41 0.51 10.74
CA GLU A 25 -27.58 1.12 12.06
C GLU A 25 -28.98 1.70 12.28
N ALA A 26 -29.73 2.04 11.24
CA ALA A 26 -31.04 2.63 11.37
C ALA A 26 -32.17 1.60 11.37
N SER A 27 -33.20 1.84 12.18
CA SER A 27 -34.47 1.07 12.13
C SER A 27 -35.28 1.47 10.92
N LEU A 28 -34.92 0.96 9.74
CA LEU A 28 -35.55 1.26 8.46
C LEU A 28 -36.80 0.39 8.24
N THR A 29 -37.82 0.98 7.65
CA THR A 29 -38.98 0.22 7.12
C THR A 29 -38.55 -0.54 5.85
N GLU A 30 -39.30 -1.60 5.48
CA GLU A 30 -39.00 -2.38 4.26
C GLU A 30 -39.00 -1.53 2.97
N LYS A 31 -39.82 -0.48 2.93
CA LYS A 31 -39.80 0.47 1.79
C LYS A 31 -38.53 1.31 1.74
N GLU A 32 -38.07 1.79 2.88
CA GLU A 32 -36.83 2.59 2.98
C GLU A 32 -35.60 1.74 2.66
N LYS A 33 -35.56 0.48 3.13
CA LYS A 33 -34.53 -0.48 2.76
C LYS A 33 -34.48 -0.73 1.25
N ALA A 34 -35.65 -0.93 0.61
CA ALA A 34 -35.70 -1.16 -0.83
C ALA A 34 -35.22 0.05 -1.64
N ILE A 35 -35.56 1.28 -1.21
CA ILE A 35 -35.10 2.52 -1.86
C ILE A 35 -33.59 2.67 -1.66
N LEU A 36 -33.10 2.45 -0.43
CA LEU A 36 -31.68 2.58 -0.10
C LEU A 36 -30.82 1.54 -0.83
N SER A 37 -31.32 0.28 -0.93
CA SER A 37 -30.65 -0.76 -1.73
C SER A 37 -30.49 -0.35 -3.18
N LYS A 38 -31.54 0.26 -3.77
CA LYS A 38 -31.48 0.72 -5.16
C LYS A 38 -30.49 1.87 -5.35
N ILE A 39 -30.43 2.81 -4.38
CA ILE A 39 -29.43 3.89 -4.41
C ILE A 39 -28.02 3.31 -4.34
N ILE A 40 -27.77 2.32 -3.45
CA ILE A 40 -26.46 1.65 -3.33
C ILE A 40 -26.13 0.89 -4.63
N GLU A 41 -27.08 0.21 -5.25
CA GLU A 41 -26.88 -0.47 -6.55
C GLU A 41 -26.49 0.54 -7.66
N ASP A 42 -27.20 1.66 -7.76
CA ASP A 42 -26.92 2.73 -8.73
C ASP A 42 -25.53 3.33 -8.51
N GLU A 43 -25.12 3.58 -7.24
CA GLU A 43 -23.78 4.09 -6.90
C GLU A 43 -22.67 3.08 -7.23
N LEU A 44 -22.88 1.80 -6.93
CA LEU A 44 -21.93 0.73 -7.29
C LEU A 44 -21.79 0.56 -8.81
N GLU A 45 -22.85 0.83 -9.59
CA GLU A 45 -22.78 0.81 -11.05
C GLU A 45 -22.01 2.02 -11.59
N HIS A 46 -22.18 3.21 -11.01
CA HIS A 46 -21.39 4.39 -11.33
C HIS A 46 -19.90 4.16 -11.02
N GLU A 47 -19.58 3.62 -9.85
CA GLU A 47 -18.21 3.26 -9.46
C GLU A 47 -17.56 2.30 -10.46
N LYS A 48 -18.31 1.29 -10.94
CA LYS A 48 -17.84 0.34 -11.96
C LYS A 48 -17.57 0.99 -13.32
N ILE A 49 -18.30 2.05 -13.68
CA ILE A 49 -18.06 2.81 -14.91
C ILE A 49 -16.79 3.67 -14.77
N PHE A 50 -16.56 4.27 -13.59
CA PHE A 50 -15.36 5.06 -13.31
C PHE A 50 -14.12 4.17 -13.18
N SER A 51 -14.22 2.99 -12.54
CA SER A 51 -13.11 2.05 -12.41
C SER A 51 -12.60 1.55 -13.78
N ARG A 52 -13.48 1.33 -14.75
CA ARG A 52 -13.08 1.00 -16.14
C ARG A 52 -12.31 2.12 -16.85
N GLN A 53 -12.41 3.36 -16.40
CA GLN A 53 -11.59 4.48 -16.91
C GLN A 53 -10.25 4.61 -16.19
N LYS A 54 -10.09 3.93 -15.03
CA LYS A 54 -8.82 3.84 -14.28
C LYS A 54 -7.78 2.94 -14.94
N ASP A 55 -8.16 2.01 -15.81
CA ASP A 55 -7.25 1.02 -16.46
C ASP A 55 -6.02 1.62 -17.17
N LYS A 56 -5.88 2.96 -17.17
CA LYS A 56 -4.68 3.66 -17.63
C LYS A 56 -3.66 4.02 -16.53
N PHE A 57 -4.02 3.89 -15.25
CA PHE A 57 -3.10 3.95 -14.12
C PHE A 57 -3.14 2.60 -13.45
N SER A 58 -2.10 1.80 -13.64
CA SER A 58 -2.05 0.49 -13.01
C SER A 58 -2.18 0.65 -11.49
N ILE A 59 -3.09 -0.09 -10.88
CA ILE A 59 -3.32 -0.12 -9.43
C ILE A 59 -2.01 -0.43 -8.70
N GLU A 60 -1.15 -1.23 -9.31
CA GLU A 60 0.18 -1.56 -8.82
C GLU A 60 1.07 -0.32 -8.60
N ASN A 61 1.06 0.62 -9.56
CA ASN A 61 1.85 1.86 -9.44
C ASN A 61 1.36 2.75 -8.27
N ILE A 62 0.04 2.75 -8.01
CA ILE A 62 -0.54 3.48 -6.88
C ILE A 62 -0.12 2.83 -5.57
N ARG A 63 -0.18 1.50 -5.47
CA ARG A 63 0.28 0.73 -4.31
C ARG A 63 1.74 1.03 -3.98
N ASP A 64 2.62 0.97 -4.96
CA ASP A 64 4.04 1.22 -4.80
C ASP A 64 4.33 2.66 -4.37
N PHE A 65 3.60 3.63 -4.95
CA PHE A 65 3.72 5.02 -4.55
C PHE A 65 3.27 5.25 -3.10
N ILE A 66 2.13 4.67 -2.71
CA ILE A 66 1.61 4.76 -1.33
C ILE A 66 2.59 4.13 -0.35
N LEU A 67 3.11 2.94 -0.66
CA LEU A 67 4.06 2.22 0.19
C LEU A 67 5.32 3.05 0.42
N GLY A 68 5.96 3.51 -0.65
CA GLY A 68 7.15 4.35 -0.55
C GLY A 68 6.90 5.65 0.21
N MET A 69 5.80 6.35 -0.08
CA MET A 69 5.44 7.61 0.57
C MET A 69 5.21 7.44 2.08
N ASN A 70 4.46 6.39 2.47
CA ASN A 70 4.19 6.09 3.87
C ASN A 70 5.48 5.77 4.64
N ASP A 71 6.33 4.92 4.07
CA ASP A 71 7.59 4.54 4.72
C ASP A 71 8.54 5.74 4.84
N GLY A 72 8.66 6.56 3.79
CA GLY A 72 9.44 7.79 3.83
C GLY A 72 8.95 8.78 4.90
N LEU A 73 7.64 8.88 5.10
CA LEU A 73 7.05 9.71 6.15
C LEU A 73 7.32 9.15 7.54
N VAL A 74 6.96 7.88 7.79
CA VAL A 74 6.96 7.29 9.14
C VAL A 74 8.37 6.99 9.64
N GLU A 75 9.21 6.37 8.80
CA GLU A 75 10.59 6.02 9.16
C GLU A 75 11.41 7.28 9.45
N ILE A 76 11.31 8.28 8.59
CA ILE A 76 12.10 9.49 8.77
C ILE A 76 11.54 10.39 9.87
N LEU A 77 10.23 10.45 10.06
CA LEU A 77 9.64 11.09 11.24
C LEU A 77 10.17 10.44 12.51
N GLY A 78 10.20 9.10 12.58
CA GLY A 78 10.77 8.36 13.71
C GLY A 78 12.24 8.68 13.91
N THR A 79 13.04 8.67 12.84
CA THR A 79 14.47 8.99 12.86
C THR A 79 14.76 10.38 13.41
N VAL A 80 14.13 11.42 12.83
CA VAL A 80 14.37 12.81 13.27
C VAL A 80 13.82 13.06 14.66
N THR A 81 12.75 12.38 15.06
CA THR A 81 12.17 12.47 16.41
C THR A 81 13.13 11.87 17.45
N GLY A 82 13.64 10.67 17.21
CA GLY A 82 14.62 10.03 18.09
C GLY A 82 15.91 10.83 18.20
N LEU A 83 16.43 11.32 17.07
CA LEU A 83 17.63 12.17 17.03
C LEU A 83 17.41 13.54 17.70
N SER A 84 16.20 14.09 17.67
CA SER A 84 15.90 15.36 18.39
C SER A 84 15.99 15.22 19.89
N ALA A 85 15.70 14.04 20.43
CA ALA A 85 15.92 13.74 21.84
C ALA A 85 17.42 13.70 22.16
N VAL A 86 18.25 13.16 21.28
CA VAL A 86 19.70 13.04 21.45
C VAL A 86 20.42 14.39 21.22
N TYR A 87 19.98 15.15 20.21
CA TYR A 87 20.61 16.41 19.76
C TYR A 87 19.62 17.60 19.83
N PRO A 88 19.17 18.02 21.02
CA PRO A 88 18.10 19.03 21.17
C PRO A 88 18.50 20.43 20.67
N LYS A 89 19.80 20.73 20.59
CA LYS A 89 20.35 22.05 20.19
C LYS A 89 20.94 22.06 18.77
N SER A 90 20.87 20.96 18.04
CA SER A 90 21.56 20.80 16.75
C SER A 90 20.61 20.37 15.64
N PRO A 91 19.61 21.21 15.25
CA PRO A 91 18.60 20.84 14.27
C PRO A 91 19.21 20.45 12.90
N ILE A 92 20.24 21.16 12.44
CA ILE A 92 20.91 20.83 11.17
C ILE A 92 21.51 19.43 11.21
N THR A 93 22.10 19.01 12.33
CA THR A 93 22.63 17.65 12.50
C THR A 93 21.51 16.60 12.38
N VAL A 94 20.37 16.84 13.04
CA VAL A 94 19.20 15.99 12.97
C VAL A 94 18.65 15.89 11.54
N GLY A 95 18.47 17.05 10.88
CA GLY A 95 17.97 17.12 9.51
C GLY A 95 18.91 16.42 8.51
N THR A 96 20.22 16.64 8.64
CA THR A 96 21.23 16.00 7.76
C THR A 96 21.25 14.48 7.97
N ALA A 97 21.22 14.02 9.23
CA ALA A 97 21.13 12.59 9.51
C ALA A 97 19.84 11.98 8.95
N GLY A 98 18.70 12.67 9.12
CA GLY A 98 17.43 12.27 8.50
C GLY A 98 17.51 12.14 6.98
N LEU A 99 18.18 13.09 6.30
CA LEU A 99 18.40 12.98 4.83
C LEU A 99 19.26 11.79 4.46
N VAL A 100 20.38 11.56 5.17
CA VAL A 100 21.28 10.43 4.86
C VAL A 100 20.57 9.09 5.05
N VAL A 101 19.85 8.92 6.17
CA VAL A 101 19.05 7.73 6.42
C VAL A 101 17.94 7.61 5.38
N GLY A 102 17.27 8.70 5.04
CA GLY A 102 16.18 8.71 4.09
C GLY A 102 16.61 8.34 2.66
N VAL A 103 17.77 8.82 2.19
CA VAL A 103 18.30 8.41 0.88
C VAL A 103 18.66 6.92 0.88
N ALA A 104 19.27 6.42 1.95
CA ALA A 104 19.58 5.00 2.09
C ALA A 104 18.29 4.15 2.12
N GLY A 105 17.27 4.61 2.86
CA GLY A 105 15.94 3.98 2.90
C GLY A 105 15.27 3.94 1.54
N ALA A 106 15.25 5.05 0.81
CA ALA A 106 14.70 5.12 -0.54
C ALA A 106 15.34 4.12 -1.51
N LEU A 107 16.68 4.00 -1.47
CA LEU A 107 17.42 3.03 -2.28
C LEU A 107 17.08 1.60 -1.86
N SER A 108 17.01 1.32 -0.55
CA SER A 108 16.64 0.01 -0.03
C SER A 108 15.23 -0.39 -0.46
N MET A 109 14.26 0.53 -0.34
CA MET A 109 12.88 0.30 -0.76
C MET A 109 12.76 0.08 -2.27
N ALA A 110 13.48 0.86 -3.09
CA ALA A 110 13.52 0.68 -4.54
C ALA A 110 14.07 -0.70 -4.93
N ILE A 111 15.18 -1.13 -4.32
CA ILE A 111 15.76 -2.46 -4.55
C ILE A 111 14.80 -3.55 -4.08
N GLY A 112 14.16 -3.37 -2.92
CA GLY A 112 13.16 -4.30 -2.37
C GLY A 112 11.97 -4.49 -3.31
N ALA A 113 11.39 -3.40 -3.82
CA ALA A 113 10.30 -3.42 -4.81
C ALA A 113 10.72 -4.14 -6.10
N TYR A 114 11.88 -3.80 -6.66
CA TYR A 114 12.45 -4.48 -7.82
C TYR A 114 12.55 -5.99 -7.60
N THR A 115 13.17 -6.38 -6.47
CA THR A 115 13.42 -7.79 -6.15
C THR A 115 12.11 -8.54 -5.92
N SER A 116 11.13 -7.91 -5.29
CA SER A 116 9.81 -8.50 -5.03
C SER A 116 9.10 -8.88 -6.32
N VAL A 117 8.92 -7.93 -7.25
CA VAL A 117 8.26 -8.16 -8.54
C VAL A 117 9.03 -9.19 -9.37
N ARG A 118 10.36 -9.09 -9.41
CA ARG A 118 11.21 -10.06 -10.12
C ARG A 118 11.09 -11.46 -9.54
N SER A 119 11.07 -11.60 -8.22
CA SER A 119 10.93 -12.90 -7.55
C SER A 119 9.58 -13.56 -7.85
N GLN A 120 8.49 -12.78 -7.81
CA GLN A 120 7.17 -13.28 -8.17
C GLN A 120 7.14 -13.79 -9.62
N ARG A 121 7.72 -13.02 -10.56
CA ARG A 121 7.84 -13.43 -11.96
C ARG A 121 8.63 -14.72 -12.11
N GLN A 122 9.79 -14.84 -11.44
CA GLN A 122 10.61 -16.06 -11.48
C GLN A 122 9.88 -17.29 -10.92
N VAL A 123 9.09 -17.12 -9.86
CA VAL A 123 8.25 -18.22 -9.31
C VAL A 123 7.23 -18.67 -10.36
N ASN A 124 6.53 -17.74 -10.99
CA ASN A 124 5.53 -18.06 -12.02
C ASN A 124 6.15 -18.70 -13.26
N GLU A 125 7.30 -18.19 -13.72
CA GLU A 125 8.08 -18.81 -14.81
C GLU A 125 8.54 -20.22 -14.44
N GLY A 126 8.92 -20.46 -13.18
CA GLY A 126 9.28 -21.79 -12.68
C GLY A 126 8.10 -22.76 -12.68
N ILE A 127 6.91 -22.30 -12.25
CA ILE A 127 5.68 -23.12 -12.31
C ILE A 127 5.33 -23.45 -13.77
N LYS A 128 5.35 -22.44 -14.64
CA LYS A 128 5.08 -22.59 -16.06
C LYS A 128 6.01 -23.61 -16.72
N SER A 129 7.32 -23.43 -16.56
CA SER A 129 8.34 -24.31 -17.13
C SER A 129 8.22 -25.76 -16.63
N LYS A 130 7.90 -25.92 -15.32
CA LYS A 130 7.67 -27.26 -14.73
C LYS A 130 6.44 -27.94 -15.34
N MET A 131 5.33 -27.19 -15.50
CA MET A 131 4.10 -27.73 -16.10
C MET A 131 4.29 -28.05 -17.59
N GLU A 132 4.93 -27.18 -18.35
CA GLU A 132 5.27 -27.44 -19.76
C GLU A 132 6.12 -28.71 -19.92
N LEU A 133 7.10 -28.91 -19.03
CA LEU A 133 7.90 -30.12 -19.03
C LEU A 133 7.06 -31.36 -18.72
N LEU A 134 6.17 -31.28 -17.72
CA LEU A 134 5.29 -32.39 -17.36
C LEU A 134 4.36 -32.75 -18.53
N PHE A 135 3.76 -31.79 -19.22
CA PHE A 135 2.93 -32.06 -20.42
C PHE A 135 3.72 -32.73 -21.52
N LYS A 136 5.00 -32.40 -21.73
CA LYS A 136 5.87 -33.04 -22.73
C LYS A 136 6.26 -34.47 -22.35
N VAL A 137 6.43 -34.77 -21.06
CA VAL A 137 6.89 -36.08 -20.58
C VAL A 137 5.73 -37.04 -20.27
N SER A 138 4.66 -36.53 -19.64
CA SER A 138 3.49 -37.33 -19.24
C SER A 138 2.27 -36.43 -19.05
N LYS A 139 1.38 -36.42 -20.02
CA LYS A 139 0.13 -35.63 -19.99
C LYS A 139 -0.75 -36.04 -18.79
N ASP A 140 -0.81 -37.32 -18.46
CA ASP A 140 -1.65 -37.79 -17.35
C ASP A 140 -1.13 -37.22 -16.00
N ARG A 141 0.18 -37.28 -15.76
CA ARG A 141 0.77 -36.66 -14.57
C ARG A 141 0.62 -35.14 -14.53
N ALA A 142 0.68 -34.47 -15.68
CA ALA A 142 0.45 -33.04 -15.74
C ALA A 142 -1.00 -32.68 -15.35
N LYS A 143 -1.97 -33.48 -15.79
CA LYS A 143 -3.39 -33.32 -15.44
C LYS A 143 -3.63 -33.59 -13.94
N GLU A 144 -3.00 -34.62 -13.37
CA GLU A 144 -3.06 -34.90 -11.94
C GLU A 144 -2.46 -33.74 -11.12
N GLU A 145 -1.29 -33.23 -11.51
CA GLU A 145 -0.64 -32.08 -10.84
C GLU A 145 -1.49 -30.81 -10.96
N PHE A 146 -2.17 -30.59 -12.10
CA PHE A 146 -3.09 -29.46 -12.28
C PHE A 146 -4.25 -29.53 -11.28
N VAL A 147 -4.94 -30.66 -11.18
CA VAL A 147 -6.04 -30.83 -10.20
C VAL A 147 -5.54 -30.71 -8.76
N SER A 148 -4.36 -31.28 -8.46
CA SER A 148 -3.73 -31.14 -7.14
C SER A 148 -3.44 -29.69 -6.75
N LYS A 149 -3.01 -28.86 -7.70
CA LYS A 149 -2.78 -27.43 -7.47
C LYS A 149 -4.08 -26.64 -7.27
N LEU A 150 -5.13 -26.97 -8.02
CA LEU A 150 -6.46 -26.39 -7.80
C LEU A 150 -6.99 -26.74 -6.40
N LEU A 151 -6.80 -27.97 -5.95
CA LEU A 151 -7.17 -28.43 -4.60
C LEU A 151 -6.40 -27.64 -3.52
N GLN A 152 -5.09 -27.43 -3.70
CA GLN A 152 -4.27 -26.60 -2.79
C GLN A 152 -4.73 -25.15 -2.74
N SER A 153 -5.33 -24.64 -3.82
CA SER A 153 -5.94 -23.31 -3.91
C SER A 153 -7.36 -23.24 -3.33
N GLY A 154 -7.86 -24.34 -2.74
CA GLY A 154 -9.18 -24.43 -2.11
C GLY A 154 -10.33 -24.81 -3.03
N ILE A 155 -10.04 -25.22 -4.29
CA ILE A 155 -11.05 -25.71 -5.23
C ILE A 155 -11.29 -27.19 -4.93
N PRO A 156 -12.55 -27.65 -4.67
CA PRO A 156 -12.84 -29.05 -4.43
C PRO A 156 -12.42 -29.96 -5.59
N GLU A 157 -12.04 -31.20 -5.28
CA GLU A 157 -11.49 -32.14 -6.27
C GLU A 157 -12.46 -32.47 -7.43
N ASP A 158 -13.74 -32.58 -7.11
CA ASP A 158 -14.81 -32.78 -8.11
C ASP A 158 -14.92 -31.63 -9.09
N VAL A 159 -14.85 -30.39 -8.60
CA VAL A 159 -14.85 -29.15 -9.39
C VAL A 159 -13.55 -29.05 -10.22
N GLY A 160 -12.40 -29.35 -9.61
CA GLY A 160 -11.10 -29.37 -10.32
C GLY A 160 -11.09 -30.37 -11.47
N THR A 161 -11.70 -31.54 -11.28
CA THR A 161 -11.85 -32.57 -12.32
C THR A 161 -12.82 -32.12 -13.44
N GLU A 162 -13.90 -31.42 -13.08
CA GLU A 162 -14.82 -30.83 -14.07
C GLU A 162 -14.13 -29.75 -14.90
N ILE A 163 -13.36 -28.87 -14.27
CA ILE A 163 -12.54 -27.84 -14.97
C ILE A 163 -11.58 -28.52 -15.95
N LEU A 164 -10.86 -29.55 -15.50
CA LEU A 164 -9.95 -30.33 -16.34
C LEU A 164 -10.67 -30.89 -17.57
N GLY A 165 -11.87 -31.49 -17.39
CA GLY A 165 -12.69 -32.01 -18.46
C GLY A 165 -13.12 -30.94 -19.47
N LYS A 166 -13.46 -29.72 -19.01
CA LYS A 166 -13.86 -28.59 -19.87
C LYS A 166 -12.68 -27.98 -20.62
N LEU A 167 -11.50 -27.94 -20.02
CA LEU A 167 -10.27 -27.46 -20.68
C LEU A 167 -9.75 -28.46 -21.72
N SER A 168 -10.16 -29.73 -21.62
CA SER A 168 -9.78 -30.81 -22.55
C SER A 168 -8.26 -30.95 -22.67
N ASP A 169 -7.71 -30.69 -23.88
CA ASP A 169 -6.27 -30.78 -24.15
C ASP A 169 -5.62 -29.39 -24.30
N ASN A 170 -6.26 -28.33 -23.81
CA ASN A 170 -5.68 -26.97 -23.86
C ASN A 170 -4.64 -26.79 -22.74
N GLU A 171 -3.41 -27.22 -23.03
CA GLU A 171 -2.26 -27.17 -22.11
C GLU A 171 -1.98 -25.73 -21.67
N ASP A 172 -2.04 -24.77 -22.58
CA ASP A 172 -1.78 -23.34 -22.27
C ASP A 172 -2.82 -22.76 -21.31
N ALA A 173 -4.10 -23.12 -21.47
CA ALA A 173 -5.15 -22.66 -20.57
C ALA A 173 -4.98 -23.24 -19.16
N MET A 174 -4.58 -24.51 -19.03
CA MET A 174 -4.29 -25.13 -17.74
C MET A 174 -3.10 -24.46 -17.06
N ILE A 175 -2.03 -24.15 -17.80
CA ILE A 175 -0.85 -23.47 -17.27
C ILE A 175 -1.20 -22.04 -16.84
N ASN A 176 -1.93 -21.30 -17.66
CA ASN A 176 -2.32 -19.92 -17.37
C ASN A 176 -3.27 -19.82 -16.15
N LEU A 177 -4.11 -20.83 -15.90
CA LEU A 177 -4.92 -20.89 -14.68
C LEU A 177 -4.11 -21.10 -13.40
N LEU A 178 -2.93 -21.69 -13.49
CA LEU A 178 -2.03 -21.93 -12.34
C LEU A 178 -1.01 -20.81 -12.13
N THR A 179 -0.88 -19.91 -13.09
CA THR A 179 0.11 -18.84 -13.05
C THR A 179 -0.62 -17.49 -13.12
N GLU A 180 -0.31 -16.62 -12.17
CA GLU A 180 -0.80 -15.26 -12.16
C GLU A 180 -0.03 -14.44 -13.22
N GLU A 181 -0.76 -13.72 -14.08
CA GLU A 181 -0.11 -12.85 -15.08
C GLU A 181 0.41 -11.59 -14.36
N ILE A 182 1.73 -11.53 -14.15
CA ILE A 182 2.37 -10.36 -13.55
C ILE A 182 2.60 -9.31 -14.63
N SER A 183 1.69 -8.35 -14.70
CA SER A 183 1.77 -7.19 -15.60
C SER A 183 2.74 -6.12 -15.11
N GLU A 184 3.14 -6.20 -13.84
CA GLU A 184 3.98 -5.24 -13.14
C GLU A 184 5.42 -5.23 -13.69
N ASN A 185 5.95 -4.02 -13.91
CA ASN A 185 7.33 -3.84 -14.39
C ASN A 185 8.25 -3.53 -13.22
N GLU A 186 9.28 -4.34 -12.99
CA GLU A 186 10.19 -4.27 -11.84
C GLU A 186 10.86 -2.89 -11.70
N ILE A 187 11.27 -2.29 -12.84
CA ILE A 187 11.95 -1.00 -12.85
C ILE A 187 10.98 0.11 -12.50
N LYS A 188 9.74 0.04 -13.00
CA LYS A 188 8.71 1.02 -12.66
C LYS A 188 8.35 0.95 -11.19
N SER A 189 8.10 -0.25 -10.65
CA SER A 189 7.83 -0.48 -9.23
C SER A 189 8.94 0.10 -8.35
N ALA A 190 10.20 -0.20 -8.66
CA ALA A 190 11.36 0.36 -7.96
C ALA A 190 11.40 1.90 -8.00
N LEU A 191 11.17 2.50 -9.18
CA LEU A 191 11.20 3.95 -9.34
C LEU A 191 10.04 4.64 -8.59
N TYR A 192 8.81 4.10 -8.70
CA TYR A 192 7.67 4.67 -8.00
C TYR A 192 7.86 4.61 -6.48
N THR A 193 8.28 3.46 -5.95
CA THR A 193 8.53 3.28 -4.51
C THR A 193 9.65 4.20 -4.02
N GLY A 194 10.81 4.21 -4.71
CA GLY A 194 11.96 5.02 -4.30
C GLY A 194 11.70 6.53 -4.38
N ILE A 195 11.08 7.01 -5.46
CA ILE A 195 10.75 8.43 -5.62
C ILE A 195 9.68 8.85 -4.60
N ALA A 196 8.67 8.03 -4.39
CA ALA A 196 7.63 8.31 -3.40
C ALA A 196 8.20 8.41 -1.98
N TYR A 197 9.13 7.51 -1.63
CA TYR A 197 9.84 7.58 -0.37
C TYR A 197 10.62 8.91 -0.23
N LEU A 198 11.36 9.32 -1.26
CA LEU A 198 12.08 10.61 -1.27
C LEU A 198 11.13 11.80 -1.13
N VAL A 199 9.94 11.75 -1.70
CA VAL A 199 8.93 12.79 -1.51
C VAL A 199 8.42 12.75 -0.06
N GLY A 200 8.14 11.58 0.50
CA GLY A 200 7.66 11.40 1.87
C GLY A 200 8.63 11.96 2.90
N LEU A 201 9.93 11.65 2.77
CA LEU A 201 10.95 12.10 3.73
C LEU A 201 11.09 13.62 3.82
N LEU A 202 10.74 14.37 2.78
CA LEU A 202 10.87 15.83 2.79
C LEU A 202 10.01 16.47 3.88
N PHE A 203 8.81 15.96 4.13
CA PHE A 203 7.90 16.55 5.11
C PHE A 203 8.47 16.57 6.52
N PRO A 204 8.96 15.45 7.09
CA PRO A 204 9.56 15.48 8.43
C PRO A 204 10.94 16.14 8.48
N VAL A 205 11.68 16.22 7.38
CA VAL A 205 13.07 16.73 7.40
C VAL A 205 13.14 18.22 7.17
N LEU A 206 12.32 18.81 6.30
CA LEU A 206 12.40 20.23 5.92
C LEU A 206 12.40 21.19 7.11
N PRO A 207 11.59 21.02 8.17
CA PRO A 207 11.59 21.93 9.32
C PRO A 207 12.95 22.10 9.99
N TYR A 208 13.80 21.07 9.98
CA TYR A 208 15.13 21.12 10.61
C TYR A 208 16.15 21.99 9.86
N PHE A 209 15.91 22.29 8.60
CA PHE A 209 16.73 23.21 7.81
C PHE A 209 16.21 24.65 7.87
N ILE A 210 14.93 24.83 8.16
CA ILE A 210 14.30 26.16 8.27
C ILE A 210 14.44 26.68 9.70
N ILE A 211 14.25 25.82 10.70
CA ILE A 211 14.26 26.18 12.12
C ILE A 211 15.59 25.71 12.70
N THR A 212 16.55 26.65 12.74
CA THR A 212 17.93 26.38 13.20
C THR A 212 18.15 26.66 14.69
N SER A 213 17.14 27.15 15.41
CA SER A 213 17.27 27.55 16.81
C SER A 213 17.22 26.38 17.80
N SER A 214 16.40 25.35 17.51
CA SER A 214 16.22 24.20 18.40
C SER A 214 15.62 23.03 17.66
N SER A 215 16.15 21.82 17.87
CA SER A 215 15.61 20.58 17.31
C SER A 215 14.20 20.29 17.82
N LEU A 216 13.87 20.66 19.07
CA LEU A 216 12.54 20.43 19.62
C LEU A 216 11.48 21.33 18.98
N VAL A 217 11.84 22.58 18.62
CA VAL A 217 10.94 23.45 17.85
C VAL A 217 10.76 22.94 16.43
N ALA A 218 11.84 22.53 15.77
CA ALA A 218 11.79 21.91 14.45
C ALA A 218 10.95 20.63 14.46
N LEU A 219 11.06 19.81 15.51
CA LEU A 219 10.27 18.59 15.72
C LEU A 219 8.76 18.88 15.76
N LEU A 220 8.33 19.95 16.45
CA LEU A 220 6.90 20.30 16.48
C LEU A 220 6.34 20.50 15.06
N PHE A 221 7.05 21.26 14.22
CA PHE A 221 6.64 21.48 12.83
C PHE A 221 6.78 20.23 11.97
N SER A 222 7.81 19.41 12.21
CA SER A 222 8.00 18.11 11.57
C SER A 222 6.82 17.17 11.79
N VAL A 223 6.37 17.07 13.04
CA VAL A 223 5.18 16.27 13.42
C VAL A 223 3.91 16.78 12.74
N ILE A 224 3.71 18.11 12.71
CA ILE A 224 2.54 18.72 12.05
C ILE A 224 2.56 18.42 10.54
N PHE A 225 3.70 18.65 9.87
CA PHE A 225 3.80 18.40 8.43
C PHE A 225 3.64 16.92 8.09
N ALA A 226 4.24 16.03 8.87
CA ALA A 226 4.07 14.60 8.70
C ALA A 226 2.61 14.15 8.94
N ALA A 227 1.93 14.68 9.96
CA ALA A 227 0.53 14.37 10.23
C ALA A 227 -0.40 14.83 9.08
N ILE A 228 -0.15 16.00 8.51
CA ILE A 228 -0.89 16.48 7.33
C ILE A 228 -0.63 15.55 6.13
N ALA A 229 0.64 15.23 5.86
CA ALA A 229 1.01 14.36 4.75
C ALA A 229 0.43 12.94 4.92
N LEU A 230 0.50 12.35 6.13
CA LEU A 230 -0.12 11.05 6.45
C LEU A 230 -1.64 11.10 6.29
N SER A 231 -2.29 12.21 6.62
CA SER A 231 -3.73 12.38 6.39
C SER A 231 -4.05 12.36 4.89
N ILE A 232 -3.26 13.04 4.07
CA ILE A 232 -3.43 13.03 2.60
C ILE A 232 -3.19 11.62 2.06
N VAL A 233 -2.13 10.94 2.49
CA VAL A 233 -1.86 9.53 2.10
C VAL A 233 -3.02 8.64 2.52
N GLY A 234 -3.54 8.78 3.75
CA GLY A 234 -4.69 8.02 4.24
C GLY A 234 -5.94 8.20 3.38
N ILE A 235 -6.21 9.43 2.92
CA ILE A 235 -7.31 9.72 1.99
C ILE A 235 -7.05 9.00 0.64
N VAL A 236 -5.85 9.13 0.08
CA VAL A 236 -5.49 8.49 -1.21
C VAL A 236 -5.60 6.97 -1.10
N VAL A 237 -5.12 6.38 0.00
CA VAL A 237 -5.25 4.93 0.27
C VAL A 237 -6.70 4.52 0.33
N SER A 238 -7.54 5.26 1.07
CA SER A 238 -8.96 4.95 1.20
C SER A 238 -9.67 4.93 -0.15
N VAL A 239 -9.39 5.92 -0.99
CA VAL A 239 -9.96 6.00 -2.35
C VAL A 239 -9.42 4.88 -3.24
N ALA A 240 -8.12 4.58 -3.18
CA ALA A 240 -7.49 3.55 -4.03
C ALA A 240 -7.88 2.12 -3.64
N SER A 241 -8.15 1.87 -2.35
CA SER A 241 -8.55 0.56 -1.83
C SER A 241 -10.06 0.36 -1.73
N GLU A 242 -10.86 1.29 -2.27
CA GLU A 242 -12.32 1.25 -2.19
C GLU A 242 -12.81 1.06 -0.74
N SER A 243 -12.06 1.66 0.21
CA SER A 243 -12.33 1.51 1.64
C SER A 243 -13.59 2.28 2.04
N LEU A 244 -14.48 1.61 2.76
CA LEU A 244 -15.74 2.18 3.26
C LEU A 244 -15.54 3.25 4.36
N SER A 245 -14.31 3.49 4.85
CA SER A 245 -14.06 4.45 5.93
C SER A 245 -12.82 5.31 5.72
N VAL A 246 -12.99 6.45 5.05
CA VAL A 246 -11.92 7.46 4.87
C VAL A 246 -11.40 7.95 6.22
N LYS A 247 -12.31 8.28 7.16
CA LYS A 247 -11.93 8.77 8.50
C LYS A 247 -11.15 7.72 9.29
N GLY A 248 -11.58 6.45 9.20
CA GLY A 248 -10.89 5.33 9.85
C GLY A 248 -9.47 5.18 9.32
N LYS A 249 -9.29 5.23 8.00
CA LYS A 249 -7.97 5.09 7.36
C LYS A 249 -7.02 6.26 7.66
N VAL A 250 -7.53 7.47 7.63
CA VAL A 250 -6.76 8.66 8.04
C VAL A 250 -6.32 8.56 9.49
N LEU A 251 -7.25 8.20 10.39
CA LEU A 251 -6.92 8.05 11.81
C LEU A 251 -5.87 6.94 12.03
N GLU A 252 -6.02 5.79 11.37
CA GLU A 252 -5.04 4.69 11.40
C GLU A 252 -3.65 5.17 11.01
N MET A 253 -3.52 5.83 9.84
CA MET A 253 -2.24 6.32 9.32
C MET A 253 -1.58 7.34 10.25
N VAL A 254 -2.36 8.31 10.75
CA VAL A 254 -1.83 9.35 11.64
C VAL A 254 -1.45 8.77 13.01
N THR A 255 -2.29 7.92 13.60
CA THR A 255 -2.00 7.35 14.93
C THR A 255 -0.83 6.38 14.91
N THR A 256 -0.69 5.57 13.87
CA THR A 256 0.46 4.66 13.72
C THR A 256 1.76 5.44 13.49
N GLY A 257 1.76 6.45 12.61
CA GLY A 257 2.94 7.29 12.36
C GLY A 257 3.36 8.08 13.59
N LEU A 258 2.43 8.73 14.30
CA LEU A 258 2.73 9.45 15.52
C LEU A 258 3.12 8.52 16.68
N GLY A 259 2.53 7.33 16.75
CA GLY A 259 2.92 6.29 17.70
C GLY A 259 4.37 5.84 17.50
N ALA A 260 4.77 5.59 16.26
CA ALA A 260 6.16 5.27 15.91
C ALA A 260 7.12 6.40 16.30
N ALA A 261 6.75 7.65 16.03
CA ALA A 261 7.53 8.82 16.40
C ALA A 261 7.69 8.93 17.94
N ALA A 262 6.61 8.74 18.71
CA ALA A 262 6.66 8.77 20.16
C ALA A 262 7.59 7.68 20.73
N LEU A 263 7.50 6.47 20.22
CA LEU A 263 8.41 5.37 20.61
C LEU A 263 9.86 5.68 20.26
N SER A 264 10.11 6.26 19.08
CA SER A 264 11.46 6.69 18.67
C SER A 264 12.03 7.78 19.58
N TYR A 265 11.19 8.73 20.03
CA TYR A 265 11.61 9.75 20.98
C TYR A 265 12.04 9.15 22.33
N LEU A 266 11.23 8.23 22.86
CA LEU A 266 11.55 7.50 24.09
C LEU A 266 12.85 6.70 23.95
N PHE A 267 13.02 6.03 22.81
CA PHE A 267 14.26 5.31 22.54
C PHE A 267 15.46 6.25 22.41
N GLY A 268 15.33 7.39 21.72
CA GLY A 268 16.37 8.41 21.64
C GLY A 268 16.76 8.97 23.02
N THR A 269 15.78 9.22 23.89
CA THR A 269 16.03 9.62 25.28
C THR A 269 16.79 8.56 26.07
N LEU A 270 16.43 7.28 25.89
CA LEU A 270 17.14 6.16 26.51
C LEU A 270 18.59 6.09 26.04
N VAL A 271 18.83 6.21 24.74
CA VAL A 271 20.19 6.23 24.14
C VAL A 271 21.00 7.38 24.71
N GLN A 272 20.43 8.58 24.78
CA GLN A 272 21.09 9.74 25.38
C GLN A 272 21.50 9.47 26.82
N TYR A 273 20.60 8.89 27.61
CA TYR A 273 20.87 8.57 29.02
C TYR A 273 21.97 7.49 29.18
N VAL A 274 21.90 6.40 28.41
CA VAL A 274 22.83 5.26 28.53
C VAL A 274 24.23 5.64 28.05
N PHE A 275 24.36 6.36 26.95
CA PHE A 275 25.66 6.70 26.35
C PHE A 275 26.20 8.05 26.82
N GLY A 276 25.50 8.79 27.66
CA GLY A 276 25.95 10.06 28.22
C GLY A 276 26.22 11.14 27.16
N ILE A 277 25.50 11.10 26.03
CA ILE A 277 25.69 12.05 24.92
C ILE A 277 25.26 13.44 25.40
N GLN A 278 26.22 14.30 25.66
CA GLN A 278 25.98 15.72 25.96
C GLN A 278 26.04 16.51 24.65
N ALA A 279 24.87 16.92 24.11
CA ALA A 279 24.74 17.71 22.89
C ALA A 279 24.25 19.14 23.19
#